data_ce322fd402f01ff8e61b97df8d49a086
#
_entry.id   ce322fd402f01ff8e61b97df8d49a086
#
_cell.length_a   1.000
_cell.length_b   1.000
_cell.length_c   1.000
_cell.angle_alpha   90.00
_cell.angle_beta   90.00
_cell.angle_gamma   90.00
#
_symmetry.space_group_name_H-M   'P 1'
#
loop_
_entity.id
_entity.type
_entity.pdbx_description
1 polymer ?
#
loop_
_entity_poly.entity_id
_entity_poly.type
_entity_poly.pdbx_seq_one_letter_code
_entity_poly.pdbx_strand_id
1 'polypeptide(L)'
;LLSVERLHKRFGLHEVLKDVSFSCSPGEIVAIVGPNAAGKSTLGKLLSGLLKEDGGTIRFAEKPLKKSRRRGVIWYIMQDLDSQLFGESLTDELLTGKKETPTLKLRADELLTLLNLAEFADRHPATLSGGQKQRLALAVALLNEAPVIVLDEPTSGLDGRNMRSVSKQLHTLAQKGHIILMITHDLECALATCSRALVIRDGTLADDFQIDDAWRLMAAMRE
;
A
#
# COMPACT_ATOMS: atom_id res chain seq x y z
N LEU A 1 12.11 -8.09 -6.70
CA LEU A 1 11.28 -7.76 -7.84
C LEU A 1 9.88 -8.34 -7.63
N LEU A 2 8.85 -7.51 -7.72
CA LEU A 2 7.44 -7.91 -7.89
C LEU A 2 7.12 -7.86 -9.38
N SER A 3 6.54 -8.92 -9.95
CA SER A 3 6.05 -8.91 -11.33
C SER A 3 4.60 -9.40 -11.40
N VAL A 4 3.85 -8.77 -12.27
CA VAL A 4 2.44 -9.05 -12.57
C VAL A 4 2.34 -9.30 -14.06
N GLU A 5 1.77 -10.43 -14.47
CA GLU A 5 1.69 -10.85 -15.84
C GLU A 5 0.24 -11.16 -16.20
N ARG A 6 -0.32 -10.42 -17.15
CA ARG A 6 -1.66 -10.61 -17.72
C ARG A 6 -2.75 -10.82 -16.66
N LEU A 7 -2.71 -9.96 -15.60
CA LEU A 7 -3.68 -10.06 -14.50
C LEU A 7 -5.08 -9.71 -14.99
N HIS A 8 -6.02 -10.58 -14.71
CA HIS A 8 -7.41 -10.47 -15.13
C HIS A 8 -8.38 -10.63 -13.98
N LYS A 9 -9.44 -9.80 -13.93
CA LYS A 9 -10.49 -9.87 -12.92
C LYS A 9 -11.84 -9.46 -13.45
N ARG A 10 -12.86 -10.32 -13.18
CA ARG A 10 -14.27 -10.05 -13.44
C ARG A 10 -15.11 -10.14 -12.18
N PHE A 11 -16.19 -9.41 -12.15
CA PHE A 11 -17.28 -9.57 -11.19
C PHE A 11 -18.57 -9.78 -11.99
N GLY A 12 -19.06 -11.02 -12.03
CA GLY A 12 -20.14 -11.41 -12.92
C GLY A 12 -19.76 -11.19 -14.39
N LEU A 13 -20.52 -10.36 -15.10
CA LEU A 13 -20.25 -10.01 -16.49
C LEU A 13 -19.33 -8.81 -16.68
N HIS A 14 -19.02 -8.09 -15.59
CA HIS A 14 -18.20 -6.88 -15.65
C HIS A 14 -16.72 -7.20 -15.52
N GLU A 15 -15.93 -6.92 -16.56
CA GLU A 15 -14.47 -7.01 -16.53
C GLU A 15 -13.90 -5.74 -15.89
N VAL A 16 -13.22 -5.90 -14.75
CA VAL A 16 -12.63 -4.79 -13.99
C VAL A 16 -11.15 -4.64 -14.31
N LEU A 17 -10.43 -5.74 -14.50
CA LEU A 17 -9.04 -5.71 -14.97
C LEU A 17 -8.87 -6.64 -16.17
N LYS A 18 -8.17 -6.15 -17.20
CA LYS A 18 -8.01 -6.77 -18.50
C LYS A 18 -6.52 -6.79 -18.87
N ASP A 19 -5.87 -7.93 -18.67
CA ASP A 19 -4.49 -8.17 -19.10
C ASP A 19 -3.44 -7.17 -18.55
N VAL A 20 -3.57 -6.80 -17.26
CA VAL A 20 -2.66 -5.86 -16.61
C VAL A 20 -1.32 -6.53 -16.33
N SER A 21 -0.23 -5.93 -16.86
CA SER A 21 1.14 -6.45 -16.72
C SER A 21 2.11 -5.32 -16.36
N PHE A 22 2.90 -5.50 -15.30
CA PHE A 22 3.95 -4.56 -14.88
C PHE A 22 4.94 -5.24 -13.94
N SER A 23 6.05 -4.57 -13.63
CA SER A 23 6.99 -5.02 -12.60
C SER A 23 7.46 -3.84 -11.75
N CYS A 24 7.82 -4.12 -10.48
CA CYS A 24 8.38 -3.13 -9.56
C CYS A 24 9.62 -3.69 -8.88
N SER A 25 10.67 -2.87 -8.80
CA SER A 25 11.95 -3.21 -8.20
C SER A 25 11.99 -2.86 -6.70
N PRO A 26 12.81 -3.53 -5.90
CA PRO A 26 13.08 -3.10 -4.53
C PRO A 26 13.52 -1.63 -4.49
N GLY A 27 12.98 -0.88 -3.55
CA GLY A 27 13.28 0.55 -3.39
C GLY A 27 12.44 1.49 -4.24
N GLU A 28 11.55 0.99 -5.10
CA GLU A 28 10.63 1.84 -5.85
C GLU A 28 9.41 2.25 -5.04
N ILE A 29 8.99 3.50 -5.20
CA ILE A 29 7.68 4.01 -4.80
C ILE A 29 6.92 4.35 -6.08
N VAL A 30 5.89 3.56 -6.37
CA VAL A 30 5.15 3.62 -7.63
C VAL A 30 3.71 4.09 -7.37
N ALA A 31 3.30 5.15 -8.02
CA ALA A 31 1.91 5.59 -8.02
C ALA A 31 1.06 4.70 -8.94
N ILE A 32 -0.12 4.31 -8.48
CA ILE A 32 -1.18 3.71 -9.30
C ILE A 32 -2.27 4.75 -9.45
N VAL A 33 -2.39 5.32 -10.63
CA VAL A 33 -3.28 6.45 -10.92
C VAL A 33 -4.29 6.11 -12.02
N GLY A 34 -5.25 6.99 -12.23
CA GLY A 34 -6.30 6.84 -13.25
C GLY A 34 -7.68 7.18 -12.69
N PRO A 35 -8.72 7.21 -13.54
CA PRO A 35 -10.06 7.60 -13.17
C PRO A 35 -10.69 6.72 -12.09
N ASN A 36 -11.77 7.22 -11.47
CA ASN A 36 -12.54 6.45 -10.52
C ASN A 36 -13.12 5.21 -11.20
N ALA A 37 -13.24 4.11 -10.43
CA ALA A 37 -13.70 2.82 -10.92
C ALA A 37 -12.83 2.15 -12.00
N ALA A 38 -11.63 2.68 -12.33
CA ALA A 38 -10.70 2.06 -13.29
C ALA A 38 -10.12 0.70 -12.86
N GLY A 39 -10.33 0.29 -11.61
CA GLY A 39 -9.85 -0.99 -11.08
C GLY A 39 -8.64 -0.89 -10.15
N LYS A 40 -8.18 0.31 -9.77
CA LYS A 40 -6.98 0.52 -8.94
C LYS A 40 -7.04 -0.23 -7.59
N SER A 41 -8.08 -0.02 -6.79
CA SER A 41 -8.24 -0.73 -5.50
C SER A 41 -8.47 -2.23 -5.69
N THR A 42 -9.10 -2.65 -6.80
CA THR A 42 -9.22 -4.05 -7.17
C THR A 42 -7.84 -4.66 -7.43
N LEU A 43 -6.96 -3.96 -8.14
CA LEU A 43 -5.57 -4.35 -8.35
C LEU A 43 -4.84 -4.53 -7.01
N GLY A 44 -4.91 -3.55 -6.11
CA GLY A 44 -4.31 -3.64 -4.77
C GLY A 44 -4.81 -4.84 -3.96
N LYS A 45 -6.11 -5.11 -3.98
CA LYS A 45 -6.73 -6.26 -3.30
C LYS A 45 -6.34 -7.60 -3.93
N LEU A 46 -6.11 -7.67 -5.23
CA LEU A 46 -5.58 -8.87 -5.89
C LEU A 46 -4.13 -9.12 -5.52
N LEU A 47 -3.29 -8.08 -5.54
CA LEU A 47 -1.88 -8.16 -5.16
C LEU A 47 -1.72 -8.70 -3.74
N SER A 48 -2.49 -8.20 -2.79
CA SER A 48 -2.45 -8.63 -1.38
C SER A 48 -3.13 -9.97 -1.10
N GLY A 49 -3.87 -10.55 -2.08
CA GLY A 49 -4.62 -11.78 -1.91
C GLY A 49 -5.94 -11.63 -1.16
N LEU A 50 -6.43 -10.42 -0.94
CA LEU A 50 -7.79 -10.17 -0.46
C LEU A 50 -8.84 -10.63 -1.49
N LEU A 51 -8.53 -10.43 -2.77
CA LEU A 51 -9.29 -10.98 -3.88
C LEU A 51 -8.49 -12.08 -4.59
N LYS A 52 -9.21 -12.93 -5.34
CA LYS A 52 -8.62 -13.93 -6.23
C LYS A 52 -8.73 -13.42 -7.67
N GLU A 53 -7.66 -13.52 -8.42
CA GLU A 53 -7.64 -13.31 -9.86
C GLU A 53 -8.43 -14.38 -10.60
N ASP A 54 -8.92 -14.04 -11.79
CA ASP A 54 -9.56 -14.99 -12.70
C ASP A 54 -8.56 -15.45 -13.78
N GLY A 55 -7.45 -14.73 -13.95
CA GLY A 55 -6.35 -15.10 -14.84
C GLY A 55 -5.08 -14.28 -14.52
N GLY A 56 -3.97 -14.70 -15.11
CA GLY A 56 -2.67 -14.07 -14.94
C GLY A 56 -1.84 -14.65 -13.79
N THR A 57 -0.68 -14.07 -13.57
CA THR A 57 0.27 -14.54 -12.57
C THR A 57 0.90 -13.37 -11.82
N ILE A 58 1.03 -13.50 -10.50
CA ILE A 58 1.79 -12.60 -9.65
C ILE A 58 3.02 -13.36 -9.16
N ARG A 59 4.21 -12.75 -9.29
CA ARG A 59 5.49 -13.32 -8.85
C ARG A 59 6.17 -12.37 -7.88
N PHE A 60 6.89 -12.93 -6.92
CA PHE A 60 7.80 -12.19 -6.06
C PHE A 60 9.13 -12.94 -5.99
N ALA A 61 10.26 -12.23 -6.17
CA ALA A 61 11.60 -12.81 -6.27
C ALA A 61 11.61 -13.99 -7.28
N GLU A 62 11.03 -13.75 -8.48
CA GLU A 62 10.90 -14.69 -9.60
C GLU A 62 10.04 -15.94 -9.36
N LYS A 63 9.54 -16.12 -8.14
CA LYS A 63 8.69 -17.25 -7.77
C LYS A 63 7.21 -16.90 -7.87
N PRO A 64 6.35 -17.79 -8.42
CA PRO A 64 4.91 -17.59 -8.40
C PRO A 64 4.38 -17.40 -6.98
N LEU A 65 3.64 -16.31 -6.75
CA LEU A 65 3.09 -15.97 -5.45
C LEU A 65 1.62 -16.36 -5.38
N LYS A 66 1.35 -17.57 -4.86
CA LYS A 66 -0.02 -18.07 -4.68
C LYS A 66 -0.80 -17.17 -3.73
N LYS A 67 -2.12 -17.01 -3.95
CA LYS A 67 -3.02 -16.18 -3.13
C LYS A 67 -2.83 -16.39 -1.62
N SER A 68 -2.74 -17.65 -1.16
CA SER A 68 -2.60 -17.99 0.26
C SER A 68 -1.30 -17.49 0.91
N ARG A 69 -0.27 -17.18 0.11
CA ARG A 69 1.03 -16.69 0.59
C ARG A 69 1.20 -15.17 0.41
N ARG A 70 0.27 -14.50 -0.28
CA ARG A 70 0.41 -13.07 -0.60
C ARG A 70 0.41 -12.21 0.65
N ARG A 71 -0.42 -12.51 1.64
CA ARG A 71 -0.50 -11.76 2.91
C ARG A 71 0.82 -11.72 3.70
N GLY A 72 1.71 -12.71 3.53
CA GLY A 72 3.04 -12.71 4.12
C GLY A 72 4.10 -11.93 3.32
N VAL A 73 3.74 -11.46 2.11
CA VAL A 73 4.66 -10.75 1.21
C VAL A 73 4.16 -9.36 0.89
N ILE A 74 2.86 -9.20 0.70
CA ILE A 74 2.23 -7.95 0.26
C ILE A 74 1.22 -7.52 1.30
N TRP A 75 1.50 -6.44 2.00
CA TRP A 75 0.58 -5.84 2.96
C TRP A 75 -0.25 -4.76 2.30
N TYR A 76 -1.56 -4.80 2.51
CA TYR A 76 -2.50 -3.82 1.97
C TYR A 76 -3.02 -2.93 3.10
N ILE A 77 -2.78 -1.64 2.96
CA ILE A 77 -3.30 -0.60 3.85
C ILE A 77 -4.51 0.02 3.19
N MET A 78 -5.66 -0.15 3.80
CA MET A 78 -6.95 0.30 3.28
C MET A 78 -7.11 1.82 3.40
N GLN A 79 -7.93 2.41 2.54
CA GLN A 79 -8.35 3.80 2.65
C GLN A 79 -9.10 4.06 3.97
N ASP A 80 -10.03 3.18 4.32
CA ASP A 80 -10.75 3.22 5.59
C ASP A 80 -10.00 2.40 6.65
N LEU A 81 -9.17 3.08 7.44
CA LEU A 81 -8.38 2.46 8.49
C LEU A 81 -9.21 2.04 9.71
N ASP A 82 -10.38 2.63 9.94
CA ASP A 82 -11.28 2.22 11.02
C ASP A 82 -11.83 0.81 10.78
N SER A 83 -11.92 0.40 9.53
CA SER A 83 -12.26 -0.97 9.14
C SER A 83 -11.07 -1.94 9.18
N GLN A 84 -9.87 -1.48 9.51
CA GLN A 84 -8.64 -2.30 9.49
C GLN A 84 -7.99 -2.43 10.87
N LEU A 85 -8.17 -1.47 11.77
CA LEU A 85 -7.52 -1.39 13.08
C LEU A 85 -8.53 -1.75 14.18
N PHE A 86 -8.31 -2.87 14.88
CA PHE A 86 -9.27 -3.46 15.83
C PHE A 86 -8.72 -3.72 17.23
N GLY A 87 -7.41 -3.49 17.47
CA GLY A 87 -6.77 -3.71 18.76
C GLY A 87 -7.36 -2.83 19.87
N GLU A 88 -7.30 -3.30 21.12
CA GLU A 88 -7.69 -2.51 22.28
C GLU A 88 -6.68 -1.38 22.58
N SER A 89 -5.44 -1.58 22.14
CA SER A 89 -4.36 -0.59 22.18
C SER A 89 -3.52 -0.65 20.90
N LEU A 90 -2.60 0.31 20.71
CA LEU A 90 -1.67 0.26 19.57
C LEU A 90 -0.74 -0.95 19.68
N THR A 91 -0.32 -1.29 20.88
CA THR A 91 0.50 -2.47 21.14
C THR A 91 -0.26 -3.75 20.78
N ASP A 92 -1.52 -3.87 21.19
CA ASP A 92 -2.36 -5.02 20.86
C ASP A 92 -2.61 -5.13 19.35
N GLU A 93 -2.83 -3.99 18.67
CA GLU A 93 -2.99 -3.98 17.21
C GLU A 93 -1.77 -4.57 16.51
N LEU A 94 -0.56 -4.16 16.92
CA LEU A 94 0.69 -4.68 16.37
C LEU A 94 0.85 -6.19 16.62
N LEU A 95 0.47 -6.68 17.79
CA LEU A 95 0.64 -8.08 18.21
C LEU A 95 -0.52 -8.99 17.79
N THR A 96 -1.59 -8.43 17.23
CA THR A 96 -2.78 -9.20 16.82
C THR A 96 -2.43 -10.38 15.93
N GLY A 97 -2.93 -11.55 16.29
CA GLY A 97 -2.71 -12.82 15.55
C GLY A 97 -1.30 -13.40 15.67
N LYS A 98 -0.45 -12.86 16.55
CA LYS A 98 0.92 -13.33 16.78
C LYS A 98 1.04 -13.96 18.18
N LYS A 99 1.96 -14.92 18.30
CA LYS A 99 2.35 -15.41 19.62
C LYS A 99 3.27 -14.37 20.27
N GLU A 100 2.83 -13.83 21.38
CA GLU A 100 3.64 -12.86 22.12
C GLU A 100 4.94 -13.49 22.60
N THR A 101 6.04 -12.79 22.32
CA THR A 101 7.37 -13.09 22.83
C THR A 101 8.02 -11.78 23.27
N PRO A 102 8.97 -11.80 24.22
CA PRO A 102 9.69 -10.59 24.63
C PRO A 102 10.35 -9.86 23.44
N THR A 103 10.91 -10.61 22.50
CA THR A 103 11.54 -10.07 21.30
C THR A 103 10.53 -9.36 20.38
N LEU A 104 9.34 -9.95 20.20
CA LEU A 104 8.29 -9.35 19.35
C LEU A 104 7.73 -8.07 19.98
N LYS A 105 7.56 -8.06 21.32
CA LYS A 105 7.11 -6.90 22.04
C LYS A 105 8.13 -5.76 21.94
N LEU A 106 9.42 -6.04 22.16
CA LEU A 106 10.49 -5.07 21.96
C LEU A 106 10.47 -4.49 20.53
N ARG A 107 10.26 -5.34 19.52
CA ARG A 107 10.17 -4.90 18.12
C ARG A 107 8.94 -4.01 17.88
N ALA A 108 7.82 -4.29 18.51
CA ALA A 108 6.62 -3.43 18.43
C ALA A 108 6.90 -2.05 19.05
N ASP A 109 7.53 -1.99 20.22
CA ASP A 109 7.90 -0.74 20.90
C ASP A 109 8.90 0.09 20.07
N GLU A 110 9.89 -0.56 19.44
CA GLU A 110 10.81 0.09 18.49
C GLU A 110 10.08 0.71 17.31
N LEU A 111 9.10 0.01 16.73
CA LEU A 111 8.31 0.50 15.61
C LEU A 111 7.39 1.67 16.00
N LEU A 112 6.74 1.60 17.17
CA LEU A 112 5.96 2.72 17.70
C LEU A 112 6.84 3.95 17.91
N THR A 113 8.06 3.77 18.42
CA THR A 113 9.03 4.85 18.59
C THR A 113 9.47 5.42 17.23
N LEU A 114 9.85 4.56 16.28
CA LEU A 114 10.29 4.95 14.94
C LEU A 114 9.23 5.79 14.20
N LEU A 115 7.94 5.47 14.42
CA LEU A 115 6.81 6.12 13.77
C LEU A 115 6.16 7.23 14.61
N ASN A 116 6.82 7.66 15.70
CA ASN A 116 6.35 8.70 16.61
C ASN A 116 4.94 8.40 17.18
N LEU A 117 4.74 7.17 17.65
CA LEU A 117 3.50 6.68 18.24
C LEU A 117 3.68 6.14 19.67
N ALA A 118 4.92 6.15 20.22
CA ALA A 118 5.22 5.55 21.52
C ALA A 118 4.37 6.10 22.67
N GLU A 119 4.10 7.41 22.68
CA GLU A 119 3.24 8.06 23.69
C GLU A 119 1.76 7.63 23.63
N PHE A 120 1.35 6.97 22.55
CA PHE A 120 -0.02 6.48 22.32
C PHE A 120 -0.14 4.97 22.46
N ALA A 121 0.94 4.26 22.85
CA ALA A 121 1.02 2.79 22.86
C ALA A 121 -0.20 2.10 23.51
N ASP A 122 -0.68 2.64 24.63
CA ASP A 122 -1.81 2.12 25.41
C ASP A 122 -3.17 2.71 24.98
N ARG A 123 -3.21 3.57 23.95
CA ARG A 123 -4.47 4.15 23.48
C ARG A 123 -5.16 3.23 22.48
N HIS A 124 -6.49 3.33 22.46
CA HIS A 124 -7.30 2.64 21.44
C HIS A 124 -7.09 3.31 20.07
N PRO A 125 -6.87 2.55 18.99
CA PRO A 125 -6.64 3.08 17.62
C PRO A 125 -7.69 4.07 17.15
N ALA A 126 -8.97 3.89 17.51
CA ALA A 126 -10.05 4.80 17.15
C ALA A 126 -9.86 6.25 17.66
N THR A 127 -9.05 6.46 18.71
CA THR A 127 -8.78 7.80 19.29
C THR A 127 -7.69 8.56 18.55
N LEU A 128 -7.01 7.93 17.59
CA LEU A 128 -5.93 8.52 16.82
C LEU A 128 -6.45 9.45 15.73
N SER A 129 -5.64 10.47 15.39
CA SER A 129 -5.85 11.24 14.16
C SER A 129 -5.59 10.38 12.92
N GLY A 130 -6.10 10.81 11.75
CA GLY A 130 -5.89 10.09 10.49
C GLY A 130 -4.41 9.79 10.19
N GLY A 131 -3.52 10.78 10.37
CA GLY A 131 -2.08 10.58 10.18
C GLY A 131 -1.45 9.63 11.21
N GLN A 132 -1.96 9.58 12.45
CA GLN A 132 -1.52 8.60 13.44
C GLN A 132 -1.99 7.18 13.08
N LYS A 133 -3.24 7.02 12.63
CA LYS A 133 -3.76 5.74 12.12
C LYS A 133 -2.96 5.23 10.94
N GLN A 134 -2.59 6.12 10.01
CA GLN A 134 -1.76 5.77 8.85
C GLN A 134 -0.38 5.27 9.28
N ARG A 135 0.26 5.93 10.25
CA ARG A 135 1.54 5.47 10.81
C ARG A 135 1.40 4.14 11.55
N LEU A 136 0.31 3.93 12.28
CA LEU A 136 0.04 2.65 12.95
C LEU A 136 -0.12 1.51 11.92
N ALA A 137 -0.87 1.73 10.84
CA ALA A 137 -1.02 0.74 9.78
C ALA A 137 0.33 0.40 9.11
N LEU A 138 1.23 1.39 8.95
CA LEU A 138 2.61 1.15 8.51
C LEU A 138 3.40 0.34 9.54
N ALA A 139 3.26 0.62 10.85
CA ALA A 139 3.91 -0.16 11.91
C ALA A 139 3.51 -1.64 11.85
N VAL A 140 2.21 -1.90 11.63
CA VAL A 140 1.67 -3.27 11.48
C VAL A 140 2.29 -3.95 10.26
N ALA A 141 2.38 -3.26 9.12
CA ALA A 141 3.02 -3.78 7.91
C ALA A 141 4.49 -4.17 8.16
N LEU A 142 5.23 -3.32 8.86
CA LEU A 142 6.64 -3.52 9.18
C LEU A 142 6.87 -4.64 10.19
N LEU A 143 6.01 -4.77 11.19
CA LEU A 143 6.09 -5.88 12.16
C LEU A 143 5.79 -7.23 11.48
N ASN A 144 5.02 -7.21 10.40
CA ASN A 144 4.77 -8.38 9.55
C ASN A 144 5.89 -8.61 8.52
N GLU A 145 6.96 -7.80 8.52
CA GLU A 145 8.12 -7.93 7.64
C GLU A 145 7.73 -7.98 6.15
N ALA A 146 6.63 -7.30 5.78
CA ALA A 146 6.13 -7.31 4.42
C ALA A 146 7.09 -6.55 3.48
N PRO A 147 7.73 -7.21 2.50
CA PRO A 147 8.63 -6.54 1.56
C PRO A 147 7.91 -5.66 0.55
N VAL A 148 6.60 -5.84 0.37
CA VAL A 148 5.76 -5.04 -0.51
C VAL A 148 4.61 -4.43 0.30
N ILE A 149 4.41 -3.12 0.18
CA ILE A 149 3.34 -2.39 0.85
C ILE A 149 2.48 -1.71 -0.23
N VAL A 150 1.19 -1.99 -0.20
CA VAL A 150 0.19 -1.33 -1.05
C VAL A 150 -0.62 -0.40 -0.16
N LEU A 151 -0.65 0.89 -0.49
CA LEU A 151 -1.45 1.89 0.20
C LEU A 151 -2.59 2.34 -0.72
N ASP A 152 -3.81 2.31 -0.20
CA ASP A 152 -4.99 2.78 -0.93
C ASP A 152 -5.42 4.13 -0.34
N GLU A 153 -5.22 5.20 -1.10
CA GLU A 153 -5.52 6.60 -0.73
C GLU A 153 -4.95 7.03 0.63
N PRO A 154 -3.63 6.88 0.87
CA PRO A 154 -3.03 7.05 2.19
C PRO A 154 -3.07 8.48 2.73
N THR A 155 -3.36 9.47 1.90
CA THR A 155 -3.42 10.89 2.26
C THR A 155 -4.83 11.45 2.32
N SER A 156 -5.84 10.62 2.07
CA SER A 156 -7.24 11.03 2.13
C SER A 156 -7.58 11.60 3.52
N GLY A 157 -7.99 12.86 3.56
CA GLY A 157 -8.33 13.56 4.81
C GLY A 157 -7.12 13.99 5.66
N LEU A 158 -5.89 13.90 5.16
CA LEU A 158 -4.71 14.43 5.83
C LEU A 158 -4.42 15.87 5.43
N ASP A 159 -3.92 16.66 6.40
CA ASP A 159 -3.34 17.96 6.10
C ASP A 159 -1.93 17.83 5.48
N GLY A 160 -1.42 18.91 4.88
CA GLY A 160 -0.12 18.90 4.20
C GLY A 160 1.08 18.57 5.11
N ARG A 161 0.97 18.78 6.44
CA ARG A 161 2.03 18.40 7.39
C ARG A 161 2.06 16.88 7.58
N ASN A 162 0.91 16.29 7.79
CA ASN A 162 0.78 14.83 7.95
C ASN A 162 1.14 14.10 6.65
N MET A 163 0.74 14.62 5.49
CA MET A 163 1.13 14.10 4.18
C MET A 163 2.66 14.04 4.04
N ARG A 164 3.38 15.15 4.32
CA ARG A 164 4.86 15.18 4.26
C ARG A 164 5.51 14.19 5.24
N SER A 165 4.92 14.01 6.42
CA SER A 165 5.40 13.02 7.39
C SER A 165 5.30 11.60 6.85
N VAL A 166 4.16 11.24 6.26
CA VAL A 166 3.94 9.93 5.63
C VAL A 166 4.90 9.74 4.45
N SER A 167 5.02 10.72 3.55
CA SER A 167 5.95 10.68 2.43
C SER A 167 7.39 10.39 2.86
N LYS A 168 7.88 11.10 3.90
CA LYS A 168 9.23 10.88 4.44
C LYS A 168 9.43 9.45 4.96
N GLN A 169 8.42 8.88 5.62
CA GLN A 169 8.47 7.51 6.11
C GLN A 169 8.51 6.50 4.95
N LEU A 170 7.70 6.72 3.89
CA LEU A 170 7.70 5.86 2.71
C LEU A 170 9.07 5.89 1.99
N HIS A 171 9.70 7.06 1.85
CA HIS A 171 11.06 7.15 1.32
C HIS A 171 12.07 6.37 2.17
N THR A 172 11.98 6.46 3.49
CA THR A 172 12.86 5.68 4.39
C THR A 172 12.68 4.18 4.21
N LEU A 173 11.43 3.72 4.00
CA LEU A 173 11.14 2.31 3.76
C LEU A 173 11.66 1.85 2.39
N ALA A 174 11.46 2.67 1.36
CA ALA A 174 11.99 2.40 0.02
C ALA A 174 13.51 2.27 0.04
N GLN A 175 14.23 3.17 0.74
CA GLN A 175 15.67 3.07 0.92
C GLN A 175 16.12 1.77 1.63
N LYS A 176 15.26 1.16 2.43
CA LYS A 176 15.48 -0.16 3.05
C LYS A 176 15.13 -1.33 2.13
N GLY A 177 14.74 -1.07 0.89
CA GLY A 177 14.43 -2.07 -0.12
C GLY A 177 12.97 -2.50 -0.19
N HIS A 178 12.05 -1.87 0.56
CA HIS A 178 10.63 -2.13 0.38
C HIS A 178 10.14 -1.65 -0.98
N ILE A 179 9.23 -2.40 -1.60
CA ILE A 179 8.47 -1.96 -2.77
C ILE A 179 7.19 -1.33 -2.27
N ILE A 180 6.89 -0.11 -2.70
CA ILE A 180 5.71 0.64 -2.27
C ILE A 180 4.86 0.94 -3.48
N LEU A 181 3.60 0.51 -3.45
CA LEU A 181 2.58 0.82 -4.45
C LEU A 181 1.57 1.76 -3.79
N MET A 182 1.38 2.94 -4.31
CA MET A 182 0.48 3.94 -3.75
C MET A 182 -0.64 4.26 -4.73
N ILE A 183 -1.85 3.81 -4.42
CA ILE A 183 -3.05 4.19 -5.14
C ILE A 183 -3.45 5.57 -4.65
N THR A 184 -3.50 6.55 -5.52
CA THR A 184 -3.88 7.92 -5.13
C THR A 184 -4.43 8.74 -6.29
N HIS A 185 -5.29 9.69 -5.95
CA HIS A 185 -5.74 10.78 -6.82
C HIS A 185 -5.15 12.13 -6.41
N ASP A 186 -4.31 12.15 -5.36
CA ASP A 186 -3.64 13.35 -4.87
C ASP A 186 -2.35 13.59 -5.66
N LEU A 187 -2.38 14.58 -6.55
CA LEU A 187 -1.24 14.94 -7.40
C LEU A 187 -0.04 15.41 -6.58
N GLU A 188 -0.26 16.24 -5.53
CA GLU A 188 0.82 16.76 -4.69
C GLU A 188 1.53 15.63 -3.95
N CYS A 189 0.75 14.70 -3.38
CA CYS A 189 1.29 13.53 -2.72
C CYS A 189 2.09 12.64 -3.68
N ALA A 190 1.56 12.36 -4.87
CA ALA A 190 2.23 11.52 -5.86
C ALA A 190 3.54 12.16 -6.34
N LEU A 191 3.55 13.47 -6.63
CA LEU A 191 4.76 14.21 -7.02
C LEU A 191 5.81 14.24 -5.89
N ALA A 192 5.37 14.38 -4.64
CA ALA A 192 6.29 14.46 -3.50
C ALA A 192 6.87 13.09 -3.09
N THR A 193 6.22 11.98 -3.49
CA THR A 193 6.51 10.67 -2.91
C THR A 193 6.95 9.64 -3.94
N CYS A 194 6.32 9.62 -5.12
CA CYS A 194 6.52 8.57 -6.10
C CYS A 194 7.53 8.96 -7.18
N SER A 195 8.30 7.98 -7.66
CA SER A 195 9.24 8.14 -8.78
C SER A 195 8.66 7.72 -10.12
N ARG A 196 7.60 6.89 -10.12
CA ARG A 196 7.02 6.27 -11.30
C ARG A 196 5.51 6.18 -11.16
N ALA A 197 4.77 6.24 -12.27
CA ALA A 197 3.32 6.09 -12.31
C ALA A 197 2.90 4.95 -13.24
N LEU A 198 1.96 4.12 -12.77
CA LEU A 198 1.19 3.15 -13.53
C LEU A 198 -0.21 3.72 -13.71
N VAL A 199 -0.63 3.94 -14.96
CA VAL A 199 -1.94 4.50 -15.29
C VAL A 199 -2.90 3.36 -15.61
N ILE A 200 -3.91 3.19 -14.75
CA ILE A 200 -4.98 2.22 -15.01
C ILE A 200 -6.18 2.96 -15.60
N ARG A 201 -6.59 2.53 -16.79
CA ARG A 201 -7.76 3.08 -17.49
C ARG A 201 -8.54 1.94 -18.15
N ASP A 202 -9.86 1.95 -17.97
CA ASP A 202 -10.76 0.92 -18.52
C ASP A 202 -10.33 -0.53 -18.20
N GLY A 203 -9.71 -0.72 -17.04
CA GLY A 203 -9.21 -2.01 -16.58
C GLY A 203 -7.89 -2.46 -17.19
N THR A 204 -7.23 -1.62 -17.98
CA THR A 204 -5.93 -1.92 -18.60
C THR A 204 -4.82 -1.04 -18.03
N LEU A 205 -3.56 -1.45 -18.20
CA LEU A 205 -2.41 -0.57 -17.98
C LEU A 205 -2.27 0.31 -19.24
N ALA A 206 -2.74 1.55 -19.16
CA ALA A 206 -2.75 2.50 -20.28
C ALA A 206 -1.40 3.19 -20.49
N ASP A 207 -0.64 3.43 -19.41
CA ASP A 207 0.69 4.05 -19.47
C ASP A 207 1.53 3.64 -18.26
N ASP A 208 2.86 3.72 -18.39
CA ASP A 208 3.85 3.40 -17.38
C ASP A 208 5.07 4.29 -17.60
N PHE A 209 5.30 5.27 -16.70
CA PHE A 209 6.33 6.28 -16.89
C PHE A 209 6.97 6.76 -15.59
N GLN A 210 8.21 7.26 -15.70
CA GLN A 210 8.88 7.96 -14.60
C GLN A 210 8.22 9.33 -14.39
N ILE A 211 8.00 9.71 -13.14
CA ILE A 211 7.39 11.00 -12.79
C ILE A 211 8.49 12.07 -12.87
N ASP A 212 8.68 12.62 -14.06
CA ASP A 212 9.57 13.73 -14.39
C ASP A 212 8.82 15.00 -14.79
N ASP A 213 7.52 14.87 -15.11
CA ASP A 213 6.64 15.94 -15.54
C ASP A 213 5.29 15.88 -14.78
N ALA A 214 5.02 16.97 -14.03
CA ALA A 214 3.77 17.14 -13.29
C ALA A 214 2.54 17.19 -14.20
N TRP A 215 2.67 17.75 -15.41
CA TRP A 215 1.56 17.83 -16.38
C TRP A 215 1.14 16.45 -16.88
N ARG A 216 2.11 15.58 -17.17
CA ARG A 216 1.84 14.20 -17.59
C ARG A 216 1.10 13.43 -16.51
N LEU A 217 1.58 13.55 -15.25
CA LEU A 217 0.92 12.91 -14.12
C LEU A 217 -0.50 13.45 -13.90
N MET A 218 -0.67 14.76 -13.98
CA MET A 218 -1.99 15.40 -13.84
C MET A 218 -2.95 14.93 -14.93
N ALA A 219 -2.49 14.84 -16.18
CA ALA A 219 -3.29 14.34 -17.31
C ALA A 219 -3.68 12.86 -17.12
N ALA A 220 -2.77 12.04 -16.56
CA ALA A 220 -3.03 10.63 -16.27
C ALA A 220 -4.07 10.41 -15.15
N MET A 221 -4.20 11.36 -14.20
CA MET A 221 -5.17 11.32 -13.12
C MET A 221 -6.56 11.81 -13.51
N ARG A 222 -6.65 12.60 -14.58
CA ARG A 222 -7.93 13.13 -15.09
C ARG A 222 -8.71 12.07 -15.87
N GLU A 223 -10.03 12.23 -15.92
CA GLU A 223 -10.96 11.42 -16.71
C GLU A 223 -10.73 11.53 -18.21
#